data_b132ba0c9b55998dc3c8c156ac2f36df
#
_entry.id   b132ba0c9b55998dc3c8c156ac2f36df
#
_cell.length_a   1.000
_cell.length_b   1.000
_cell.length_c   1.000
_cell.angle_alpha   90.00
_cell.angle_beta   90.00
_cell.angle_gamma   90.00
#
_symmetry.space_group_name_H-M   'P 1'
#
loop_
_entity.id
_entity.type
_entity.pdbx_description
1 polymer ?
#
loop_
_entity_poly.entity_id
_entity_poly.type
_entity_poly.pdbx_seq_one_letter_code
_entity_poly.pdbx_strand_id
1 'polypeptide(L)'
;MRHDDPEWPYSVHPTGWFQVAWSSELPAGGVIRRRYFDTDLVLFRDEIRAVRVLDAHCAHLGAHLGYGGTVAGTDIVCPYHGWRWSGDGRNTYIPQSAHPHRDQRLRSWQVREHDDVIVVWHHAFGREPSWEPPTLADIVDGFELADYYPVQLTSRLWDDVRVRPQMVAENIVDAAHFQYVHSARSMTTIEEHHTEGPRFFVEHSFQSNRGARLRIQTSGLGLMVGVFRNETGVTHVELQASTPIERDRSDLRDSVWLRRHPSWSTMPTVRQRSAVDRQLAELGNDIRIWEHLAYRQRAPFTPEEIKPYRALRRWAGQFYPATAHG
;
A
#
# COMPACT_ATOMS: atom_id res chain seq x y z
N MET A 1 21.99 -6.44 -16.04
CA MET A 1 22.71 -5.24 -15.55
C MET A 1 21.70 -4.48 -14.68
N ARG A 2 21.97 -4.31 -13.39
CA ARG A 2 21.14 -3.46 -12.53
C ARG A 2 21.40 -2.02 -12.96
N HIS A 3 20.43 -1.37 -13.60
CA HIS A 3 20.46 0.07 -13.84
C HIS A 3 20.12 0.75 -12.52
N ASP A 4 21.13 0.95 -11.65
CA ASP A 4 20.99 1.92 -10.58
C ASP A 4 20.66 3.27 -11.24
N ASP A 5 19.52 3.85 -10.89
CA ASP A 5 19.14 5.16 -11.37
C ASP A 5 20.08 6.18 -10.69
N PRO A 6 21.04 6.77 -11.41
CA PRO A 6 22.12 7.53 -10.79
C PRO A 6 21.62 8.84 -10.14
N GLU A 7 20.43 9.29 -10.48
CA GLU A 7 19.85 10.50 -9.92
C GLU A 7 18.94 10.24 -8.71
N TRP A 8 18.68 8.94 -8.36
CA TRP A 8 17.86 8.62 -7.20
C TRP A 8 18.61 8.89 -5.89
N PRO A 9 18.10 9.81 -5.03
CA PRO A 9 18.91 10.33 -3.92
C PRO A 9 18.87 9.45 -2.65
N TYR A 10 18.02 8.42 -2.58
CA TYR A 10 17.79 7.67 -1.35
C TYR A 10 18.31 6.23 -1.45
N SER A 11 18.97 5.76 -0.39
CA SER A 11 19.54 4.41 -0.30
C SER A 11 18.66 3.41 0.47
N VAL A 12 17.58 3.90 1.11
CA VAL A 12 16.69 3.11 1.97
C VAL A 12 15.26 3.15 1.45
N HIS A 13 14.45 2.16 1.84
CA HIS A 13 13.00 2.21 1.61
C HIS A 13 12.36 3.31 2.46
N PRO A 14 11.28 3.93 1.98
CA PRO A 14 10.61 4.98 2.73
C PRO A 14 9.96 4.45 4.01
N THR A 15 9.89 5.31 5.01
CA THR A 15 9.16 5.08 6.25
C THR A 15 7.67 5.30 6.03
N GLY A 16 6.82 4.40 6.55
CA GLY A 16 5.38 4.56 6.48
C GLY A 16 4.60 3.28 6.63
N TRP A 17 3.28 3.39 6.39
CA TRP A 17 2.37 2.27 6.30
C TRP A 17 2.25 1.80 4.86
N PHE A 18 2.29 0.48 4.66
CA PHE A 18 2.27 -0.16 3.34
C PHE A 18 1.31 -1.34 3.33
N GLN A 19 0.46 -1.43 2.33
CA GLN A 19 -0.46 -2.56 2.17
C GLN A 19 0.30 -3.81 1.73
N VAL A 20 0.15 -4.90 2.50
CA VAL A 20 0.83 -6.17 2.23
C VAL A 20 -0.12 -7.27 1.76
N ALA A 21 -1.42 -7.12 2.01
CA ALA A 21 -2.45 -8.03 1.54
C ALA A 21 -3.84 -7.36 1.59
N TRP A 22 -4.82 -7.98 0.95
CA TRP A 22 -6.22 -7.79 1.30
C TRP A 22 -6.61 -8.75 2.42
N SER A 23 -7.56 -8.37 3.26
CA SER A 23 -8.04 -9.22 4.37
C SER A 23 -8.52 -10.60 3.90
N SER A 24 -9.11 -10.65 2.71
CA SER A 24 -9.60 -11.88 2.09
C SER A 24 -8.52 -12.88 1.68
N GLU A 25 -7.27 -12.43 1.50
CA GLU A 25 -6.14 -13.33 1.20
C GLU A 25 -5.67 -14.12 2.43
N LEU A 26 -6.09 -13.69 3.64
CA LEU A 26 -5.65 -14.30 4.90
C LEU A 26 -6.86 -14.75 5.74
N PRO A 27 -7.47 -15.91 5.41
CA PRO A 27 -8.58 -16.47 6.19
C PRO A 27 -8.16 -16.88 7.60
N ALA A 28 -9.11 -17.16 8.48
CA ALA A 28 -8.85 -17.64 9.84
C ALA A 28 -7.96 -18.90 9.82
N GLY A 29 -6.89 -18.92 10.62
CA GLY A 29 -5.88 -19.98 10.63
C GLY A 29 -4.97 -19.98 9.38
N GLY A 30 -5.15 -19.02 8.46
CA GLY A 30 -4.33 -18.89 7.26
C GLY A 30 -2.91 -18.44 7.55
N VAL A 31 -1.98 -18.89 6.72
CA VAL A 31 -0.57 -18.47 6.70
C VAL A 31 -0.18 -18.14 5.26
N ILE A 32 0.30 -16.94 5.03
CA ILE A 32 0.77 -16.51 3.72
C ILE A 32 2.18 -15.92 3.82
N ARG A 33 2.94 -16.04 2.75
CA ARG A 33 4.27 -15.44 2.63
C ARG A 33 4.21 -14.19 1.78
N ARG A 34 5.10 -13.24 2.10
CA ARG A 34 5.34 -12.03 1.31
C ARG A 34 6.84 -11.71 1.33
N ARG A 35 7.29 -10.96 0.35
CA ARG A 35 8.63 -10.37 0.33
C ARG A 35 8.49 -8.89 0.11
N TYR A 36 8.85 -8.10 1.13
CA TYR A 36 8.80 -6.63 1.09
C TYR A 36 9.99 -6.05 1.85
N PHE A 37 10.45 -4.89 1.44
CA PHE A 37 11.56 -4.17 2.07
C PHE A 37 12.83 -5.03 2.17
N ASP A 38 13.15 -5.77 1.10
CA ASP A 38 14.25 -6.74 1.02
C ASP A 38 14.16 -7.89 2.07
N THR A 39 13.01 -8.07 2.72
CA THR A 39 12.80 -9.02 3.81
C THR A 39 11.68 -10.01 3.47
N ASP A 40 11.92 -11.30 3.78
CA ASP A 40 10.87 -12.31 3.72
C ASP A 40 9.98 -12.22 4.95
N LEU A 41 8.68 -12.08 4.73
CA LEU A 41 7.65 -11.95 5.75
C LEU A 41 6.73 -13.16 5.77
N VAL A 42 6.26 -13.53 6.96
CA VAL A 42 5.14 -14.43 7.14
C VAL A 42 3.99 -13.68 7.80
N LEU A 43 2.83 -13.73 7.18
CA LEU A 43 1.59 -13.21 7.71
C LEU A 43 0.72 -14.39 8.13
N PHE A 44 0.12 -14.33 9.32
CA PHE A 44 -0.83 -15.34 9.73
C PHE A 44 -1.98 -14.72 10.51
N ARG A 45 -3.15 -15.35 10.42
CA ARG A 45 -4.32 -14.97 11.21
C ARG A 45 -4.50 -16.00 12.31
N ASP A 46 -4.33 -15.57 13.52
CA ASP A 46 -4.44 -16.43 14.69
C ASP A 46 -5.90 -16.86 14.98
N GLU A 47 -6.10 -17.78 15.94
CA GLU A 47 -7.43 -18.32 16.25
C GLU A 47 -8.36 -17.29 16.90
N ILE A 48 -7.83 -16.20 17.47
CA ILE A 48 -8.63 -15.06 17.94
C ILE A 48 -8.85 -14.02 16.82
N ARG A 49 -8.52 -14.38 15.58
CA ARG A 49 -8.70 -13.60 14.34
C ARG A 49 -7.81 -12.38 14.20
N ALA A 50 -6.79 -12.21 15.03
CA ALA A 50 -5.83 -11.13 14.87
C ALA A 50 -4.80 -11.46 13.78
N VAL A 51 -4.50 -10.47 12.94
CA VAL A 51 -3.43 -10.57 11.96
C VAL A 51 -2.08 -10.33 12.64
N ARG A 52 -1.12 -11.19 12.33
CA ARG A 52 0.26 -11.13 12.82
C ARG A 52 1.23 -11.15 11.66
N VAL A 53 2.30 -10.41 11.78
CA VAL A 53 3.36 -10.35 10.76
C VAL A 53 4.72 -10.47 11.43
N LEU A 54 5.50 -11.46 11.00
CA LEU A 54 6.84 -11.72 11.50
C LEU A 54 7.83 -11.80 10.33
N ASP A 55 9.12 -11.63 10.63
CA ASP A 55 10.17 -12.10 9.74
C ASP A 55 10.01 -13.61 9.55
N ALA A 56 10.15 -14.08 8.32
CA ALA A 56 9.68 -15.41 7.94
C ALA A 56 10.55 -16.57 8.42
N HIS A 57 11.81 -16.32 8.79
CA HIS A 57 12.77 -17.37 9.08
C HIS A 57 12.84 -17.72 10.55
N CYS A 58 12.51 -18.98 10.89
CA CYS A 58 12.58 -19.52 12.24
C CYS A 58 14.01 -19.39 12.80
N ALA A 59 14.15 -18.79 14.00
CA ALA A 59 15.45 -18.56 14.61
C ALA A 59 16.20 -19.85 15.03
N HIS A 60 15.56 -21.01 14.92
CA HIS A 60 16.24 -22.30 15.21
C HIS A 60 17.26 -22.64 14.12
N LEU A 61 16.80 -22.99 12.92
CA LEU A 61 17.66 -23.37 11.78
C LEU A 61 17.23 -22.73 10.45
N GLY A 62 16.55 -21.57 10.50
CA GLY A 62 16.25 -20.79 9.32
C GLY A 62 15.09 -21.28 8.45
N ALA A 63 14.29 -22.25 8.89
CA ALA A 63 13.14 -22.71 8.12
C ALA A 63 12.14 -21.57 7.90
N HIS A 64 11.70 -21.36 6.65
CA HIS A 64 10.73 -20.33 6.33
C HIS A 64 9.32 -20.73 6.76
N LEU A 65 8.73 -20.01 7.71
CA LEU A 65 7.45 -20.33 8.34
C LEU A 65 6.26 -20.30 7.36
N GLY A 66 6.36 -19.56 6.28
CA GLY A 66 5.32 -19.48 5.25
C GLY A 66 5.24 -20.69 4.30
N TYR A 67 6.16 -21.66 4.40
CA TYR A 67 6.15 -22.89 3.62
C TYR A 67 5.78 -24.08 4.51
N GLY A 68 4.50 -24.23 4.81
CA GLY A 68 3.98 -25.34 5.59
C GLY A 68 3.85 -25.05 7.10
N GLY A 69 4.14 -23.84 7.56
CA GLY A 69 3.80 -23.41 8.92
C GLY A 69 2.29 -23.41 9.13
N THR A 70 1.86 -23.69 10.34
CA THR A 70 0.44 -23.75 10.74
C THR A 70 0.18 -22.87 11.96
N VAL A 71 -1.06 -22.47 12.16
CA VAL A 71 -1.48 -21.72 13.35
C VAL A 71 -1.88 -22.69 14.47
N ALA A 72 -1.50 -22.37 15.71
CA ALA A 72 -1.95 -23.06 16.91
C ALA A 72 -2.22 -22.04 18.03
N GLY A 73 -3.48 -21.77 18.31
CA GLY A 73 -3.90 -20.70 19.21
C GLY A 73 -3.53 -19.33 18.63
N THR A 74 -2.65 -18.61 19.34
CA THR A 74 -2.13 -17.31 18.90
C THR A 74 -0.74 -17.37 18.25
N ASP A 75 -0.20 -18.58 18.08
CA ASP A 75 1.16 -18.82 17.65
C ASP A 75 1.22 -19.39 16.24
N ILE A 76 2.35 -19.17 15.55
CA ILE A 76 2.71 -19.90 14.35
C ILE A 76 3.68 -21.03 14.68
N VAL A 77 3.43 -22.21 14.10
CA VAL A 77 4.22 -23.42 14.29
C VAL A 77 5.19 -23.60 13.13
N CYS A 78 6.46 -23.74 13.44
CA CYS A 78 7.50 -24.00 12.45
C CYS A 78 7.32 -25.42 11.86
N PRO A 79 7.29 -25.56 10.50
CA PRO A 79 7.05 -26.84 9.85
C PRO A 79 8.22 -27.83 10.01
N TYR A 80 9.41 -27.36 10.40
CA TYR A 80 10.61 -28.20 10.44
C TYR A 80 10.73 -28.97 11.76
N HIS A 81 10.61 -28.28 12.93
CA HIS A 81 10.78 -28.93 14.24
C HIS A 81 9.69 -28.57 15.25
N GLY A 82 8.57 -27.99 14.82
CA GLY A 82 7.43 -27.69 15.68
C GLY A 82 7.64 -26.56 16.70
N TRP A 83 8.70 -25.78 16.58
CA TRP A 83 8.87 -24.60 17.43
C TRP A 83 7.74 -23.62 17.20
N ARG A 84 7.24 -22.99 18.28
CA ARG A 84 6.14 -22.03 18.17
C ARG A 84 6.63 -20.62 18.46
N TRP A 85 6.06 -19.70 17.72
CA TRP A 85 6.36 -18.28 17.81
C TRP A 85 5.07 -17.49 17.94
N SER A 86 4.98 -16.71 19.04
CA SER A 86 3.83 -15.81 19.25
C SER A 86 3.79 -14.68 18.24
N GLY A 87 2.64 -14.00 18.14
CA GLY A 87 2.48 -12.86 17.23
C GLY A 87 3.41 -11.67 17.50
N ASP A 88 4.02 -11.59 18.68
CA ASP A 88 5.08 -10.63 19.04
C ASP A 88 6.51 -11.18 18.85
N GLY A 89 6.63 -12.35 18.21
CA GLY A 89 7.90 -12.96 17.82
C GLY A 89 8.64 -13.72 18.92
N ARG A 90 8.04 -13.95 20.09
CA ARG A 90 8.68 -14.73 21.16
C ARG A 90 8.57 -16.22 20.89
N ASN A 91 9.63 -16.97 21.25
CA ASN A 91 9.52 -18.42 21.29
C ASN A 91 8.67 -18.85 22.49
N THR A 92 7.58 -19.58 22.23
CA THR A 92 6.59 -19.99 23.24
C THR A 92 6.63 -21.47 23.56
N TYR A 93 7.11 -22.29 22.61
CA TYR A 93 7.14 -23.74 22.77
C TYR A 93 8.22 -24.39 21.90
N ILE A 94 8.86 -25.40 22.46
CA ILE A 94 9.84 -26.28 21.82
C ILE A 94 9.48 -27.73 22.17
N PRO A 95 9.15 -28.61 21.20
CA PRO A 95 8.71 -29.98 21.47
C PRO A 95 9.71 -30.82 22.28
N GLN A 96 11.00 -30.59 22.06
CA GLN A 96 12.10 -31.36 22.65
C GLN A 96 12.69 -30.72 23.91
N SER A 97 12.08 -29.65 24.44
CA SER A 97 12.60 -28.91 25.58
C SER A 97 11.53 -28.66 26.61
N ALA A 98 11.91 -28.72 27.91
CA ALA A 98 11.02 -28.36 28.99
C ALA A 98 10.65 -26.87 29.03
N HIS A 99 11.48 -26.04 28.40
CA HIS A 99 11.30 -24.57 28.39
C HIS A 99 11.59 -23.99 27.04
N PRO A 100 10.85 -22.91 26.62
CA PRO A 100 11.15 -22.15 25.43
C PRO A 100 12.45 -21.33 25.58
N HIS A 101 13.07 -20.97 24.47
CA HIS A 101 14.21 -20.05 24.47
C HIS A 101 13.76 -18.61 24.63
N ARG A 102 13.98 -18.02 25.80
CA ARG A 102 13.52 -16.66 26.14
C ARG A 102 14.26 -15.57 25.39
N ASP A 103 15.51 -15.83 24.98
CA ASP A 103 16.39 -14.86 24.32
C ASP A 103 16.25 -14.90 22.79
N GLN A 104 15.56 -15.89 22.24
CA GLN A 104 15.31 -16.00 20.82
C GLN A 104 14.01 -15.30 20.43
N ARG A 105 14.10 -14.43 19.43
CA ARG A 105 12.95 -13.68 18.91
C ARG A 105 13.00 -13.60 17.40
N LEU A 106 11.84 -13.62 16.79
CA LEU A 106 11.64 -13.12 15.44
C LEU A 106 11.24 -11.66 15.52
N ARG A 107 11.64 -10.87 14.55
CA ARG A 107 11.12 -9.50 14.43
C ARG A 107 9.63 -9.58 14.14
N SER A 108 8.83 -8.87 14.94
CA SER A 108 7.42 -8.64 14.69
C SER A 108 7.23 -7.26 14.05
N TRP A 109 6.26 -7.18 13.15
CA TRP A 109 5.91 -5.95 12.46
C TRP A 109 4.64 -5.35 13.05
N GLN A 110 4.60 -4.04 13.18
CA GLN A 110 3.36 -3.35 13.52
C GLN A 110 2.40 -3.50 12.34
N VAL A 111 1.20 -3.99 12.62
CA VAL A 111 0.18 -4.29 11.62
C VAL A 111 -1.14 -3.65 12.00
N ARG A 112 -1.89 -3.17 11.00
CA ARG A 112 -3.29 -2.74 11.12
C ARG A 112 -4.11 -3.43 10.05
N GLU A 113 -5.35 -3.73 10.40
CA GLU A 113 -6.35 -4.26 9.47
C GLU A 113 -7.60 -3.41 9.56
N HIS A 114 -7.97 -2.77 8.46
CA HIS A 114 -9.18 -1.97 8.31
C HIS A 114 -9.57 -1.89 6.83
N ASP A 115 -10.81 -1.57 6.54
CA ASP A 115 -11.32 -1.36 5.17
C ASP A 115 -10.94 -2.50 4.19
N ASP A 116 -11.00 -3.76 4.66
CA ASP A 116 -10.61 -4.97 3.91
C ASP A 116 -9.13 -5.03 3.50
N VAL A 117 -8.25 -4.21 4.06
CA VAL A 117 -6.81 -4.21 3.77
C VAL A 117 -5.95 -4.47 5.02
N ILE A 118 -4.82 -5.13 4.82
CA ILE A 118 -3.80 -5.37 5.85
C ILE A 118 -2.59 -4.51 5.51
N VAL A 119 -2.20 -3.63 6.43
CA VAL A 119 -1.06 -2.73 6.29
C VAL A 119 -0.02 -2.99 7.38
N VAL A 120 1.26 -2.84 7.02
CA VAL A 120 2.37 -2.93 7.97
C VAL A 120 3.16 -1.63 8.02
N TRP A 121 3.73 -1.35 9.18
CA TRP A 121 4.64 -0.23 9.34
C TRP A 121 6.07 -0.62 8.97
N HIS A 122 6.68 0.15 8.10
CA HIS A 122 8.10 0.07 7.80
C HIS A 122 8.86 1.30 8.29
N HIS A 123 10.01 1.08 8.91
CA HIS A 123 11.02 2.10 9.19
C HIS A 123 12.40 1.46 9.04
N ALA A 124 13.30 2.09 8.26
CA ALA A 124 14.62 1.53 7.96
C ALA A 124 15.45 1.16 9.21
N PHE A 125 15.23 1.85 10.33
CA PHE A 125 15.92 1.60 11.61
C PHE A 125 15.01 0.98 12.68
N GLY A 126 13.88 0.37 12.30
CA GLY A 126 12.98 -0.35 13.22
C GLY A 126 12.30 0.51 14.28
N ARG A 127 12.12 1.82 14.04
CA ARG A 127 11.37 2.69 14.98
C ARG A 127 9.88 2.40 14.89
N GLU A 128 9.20 2.57 16.04
CA GLU A 128 7.75 2.44 16.16
C GLU A 128 7.00 3.47 15.29
N PRO A 129 5.74 3.19 14.92
CA PRO A 129 4.91 4.13 14.18
C PRO A 129 4.80 5.49 14.85
N SER A 130 4.99 6.55 14.08
CA SER A 130 4.80 7.92 14.53
C SER A 130 3.46 8.53 14.11
N TRP A 131 2.69 7.78 13.31
CA TRP A 131 1.29 8.07 12.95
C TRP A 131 0.54 6.76 12.65
N GLU A 132 -0.78 6.81 12.71
CA GLU A 132 -1.66 5.70 12.31
C GLU A 132 -2.07 5.82 10.84
N PRO A 133 -2.28 4.69 10.13
CA PRO A 133 -2.80 4.73 8.77
C PRO A 133 -4.26 5.25 8.82
N PRO A 134 -4.66 6.11 7.88
CA PRO A 134 -6.05 6.59 7.86
C PRO A 134 -6.98 5.46 7.45
N THR A 135 -8.16 5.42 8.05
CA THR A 135 -9.28 4.63 7.54
C THR A 135 -10.02 5.41 6.43
N LEU A 136 -10.83 4.73 5.63
CA LEU A 136 -11.66 5.42 4.63
C LEU A 136 -12.71 6.32 5.28
N ALA A 137 -13.16 5.99 6.49
CA ALA A 137 -14.07 6.83 7.26
C ALA A 137 -13.43 8.16 7.72
N ASP A 138 -12.10 8.19 7.88
CA ASP A 138 -11.36 9.44 8.17
C ASP A 138 -11.27 10.37 6.95
N ILE A 139 -11.49 9.84 5.74
CA ILE A 139 -11.28 10.57 4.47
C ILE A 139 -12.61 10.90 3.79
N VAL A 140 -13.61 10.04 3.93
CA VAL A 140 -14.90 10.13 3.25
C VAL A 140 -16.02 10.21 4.27
N ASP A 141 -16.64 11.39 4.38
CA ASP A 141 -17.75 11.60 5.29
C ASP A 141 -18.88 10.58 5.07
N GLY A 142 -19.30 9.91 6.15
CA GLY A 142 -20.37 8.92 6.12
C GLY A 142 -19.98 7.63 5.37
N PHE A 143 -18.68 7.31 5.28
CA PHE A 143 -18.25 6.03 4.75
C PHE A 143 -18.59 4.90 5.72
N GLU A 144 -19.39 3.95 5.23
CA GLU A 144 -19.73 2.72 5.93
C GLU A 144 -19.35 1.54 5.03
N LEU A 145 -18.39 0.72 5.44
CA LEU A 145 -17.87 -0.40 4.62
C LEU A 145 -18.99 -1.34 4.16
N ALA A 146 -20.03 -1.51 4.98
CA ALA A 146 -21.19 -2.34 4.67
C ALA A 146 -22.00 -1.84 3.45
N ASP A 147 -21.88 -0.56 3.08
CA ASP A 147 -22.55 0.02 1.91
C ASP A 147 -21.87 -0.32 0.59
N TYR A 148 -20.68 -0.92 0.65
CA TYR A 148 -19.86 -1.21 -0.53
C TYR A 148 -19.79 -2.72 -0.81
N TYR A 149 -19.50 -3.06 -2.06
CA TYR A 149 -19.16 -4.44 -2.40
C TYR A 149 -17.83 -4.81 -1.76
N PRO A 150 -17.64 -6.11 -1.40
CA PRO A 150 -16.34 -6.58 -0.92
C PRO A 150 -15.23 -6.26 -1.91
N VAL A 151 -14.14 -5.64 -1.42
CA VAL A 151 -13.07 -5.10 -2.26
C VAL A 151 -12.36 -6.14 -3.14
N GLN A 152 -12.35 -7.41 -2.75
CA GLN A 152 -11.81 -8.50 -3.58
C GLN A 152 -12.53 -8.68 -4.94
N LEU A 153 -13.73 -8.12 -5.10
CA LEU A 153 -14.46 -8.12 -6.36
C LEU A 153 -14.08 -6.97 -7.29
N THR A 154 -13.35 -5.99 -6.74
CA THR A 154 -13.10 -4.68 -7.34
C THR A 154 -11.66 -4.21 -7.10
N SER A 155 -10.74 -5.15 -6.98
CA SER A 155 -9.32 -4.87 -6.76
C SER A 155 -8.43 -5.62 -7.74
N ARG A 156 -7.19 -5.14 -7.87
CA ARG A 156 -6.16 -5.75 -8.72
C ARG A 156 -4.77 -5.57 -8.11
N LEU A 157 -3.93 -6.59 -8.30
CA LEU A 157 -2.50 -6.57 -8.02
C LEU A 157 -1.72 -6.52 -9.33
N TRP A 158 -0.75 -5.62 -9.40
CA TRP A 158 0.37 -5.67 -10.33
C TRP A 158 1.61 -5.97 -9.49
N ASP A 159 2.10 -7.17 -9.63
CA ASP A 159 3.23 -7.67 -8.86
C ASP A 159 4.55 -7.33 -9.54
N ASP A 160 5.55 -7.08 -8.74
CA ASP A 160 6.94 -6.92 -9.15
C ASP A 160 7.17 -5.84 -10.22
N VAL A 161 6.43 -4.70 -10.12
CA VAL A 161 6.56 -3.57 -11.03
C VAL A 161 7.85 -2.81 -10.76
N ARG A 162 8.59 -2.45 -11.82
CA ARG A 162 9.80 -1.62 -11.69
C ARG A 162 9.43 -0.15 -11.47
N VAL A 163 9.08 0.17 -10.25
CA VAL A 163 8.75 1.54 -9.81
C VAL A 163 9.03 1.72 -8.33
N ARG A 164 9.32 2.95 -7.91
CA ARG A 164 9.47 3.31 -6.50
C ARG A 164 8.20 4.03 -6.02
N PRO A 165 7.79 3.88 -4.74
CA PRO A 165 6.58 4.52 -4.22
C PRO A 165 6.52 6.03 -4.44
N GLN A 166 7.65 6.74 -4.34
CA GLN A 166 7.65 8.18 -4.61
C GLN A 166 7.32 8.52 -6.05
N MET A 167 7.77 7.72 -7.03
CA MET A 167 7.44 7.96 -8.45
C MET A 167 5.95 7.80 -8.69
N VAL A 168 5.31 6.82 -8.03
CA VAL A 168 3.86 6.66 -8.04
C VAL A 168 3.17 7.88 -7.40
N ALA A 169 3.67 8.35 -6.25
CA ALA A 169 3.14 9.53 -5.59
C ALA A 169 3.33 10.82 -6.42
N GLU A 170 4.40 10.95 -7.20
CA GLU A 170 4.62 12.12 -8.06
C GLU A 170 3.54 12.26 -9.14
N ASN A 171 2.89 11.16 -9.53
CA ASN A 171 1.81 11.19 -10.53
C ASN A 171 0.59 12.00 -10.08
N ILE A 172 0.35 12.13 -8.76
CA ILE A 172 -0.81 12.89 -8.27
C ILE A 172 -0.72 14.40 -8.49
N VAL A 173 0.45 14.92 -8.74
CA VAL A 173 0.68 16.35 -9.04
C VAL A 173 0.97 16.62 -10.51
N ASP A 174 0.85 15.60 -11.36
CA ASP A 174 0.97 15.72 -12.81
C ASP A 174 -0.41 15.93 -13.46
N ALA A 175 -0.77 17.19 -13.73
CA ALA A 175 -2.05 17.51 -14.35
C ALA A 175 -2.10 17.10 -15.84
N ALA A 176 -0.94 17.02 -16.50
CA ALA A 176 -0.87 16.76 -17.93
C ALA A 176 -1.10 15.28 -18.26
N HIS A 177 -0.63 14.34 -17.42
CA HIS A 177 -0.74 12.90 -17.71
C HIS A 177 -2.19 12.45 -17.91
N PHE A 178 -3.17 13.06 -17.22
CA PHE A 178 -4.59 12.72 -17.40
C PHE A 178 -5.04 12.83 -18.86
N GLN A 179 -4.51 13.81 -19.62
CA GLN A 179 -4.85 13.96 -21.02
C GLN A 179 -4.13 12.94 -21.91
N TYR A 180 -2.86 12.69 -21.66
CA TYR A 180 -2.02 11.89 -22.53
C TYR A 180 -2.03 10.40 -22.22
N VAL A 181 -2.20 10.04 -20.96
CA VAL A 181 -2.18 8.65 -20.49
C VAL A 181 -3.60 8.10 -20.33
N HIS A 182 -4.50 8.90 -19.74
CA HIS A 182 -5.87 8.46 -19.44
C HIS A 182 -6.92 9.00 -20.44
N SER A 183 -6.46 9.53 -21.56
CA SER A 183 -7.34 10.01 -22.65
C SER A 183 -8.40 11.02 -22.20
N ALA A 184 -8.12 11.79 -21.14
CA ALA A 184 -8.97 12.90 -20.76
C ALA A 184 -9.00 13.94 -21.90
N ARG A 185 -10.16 14.60 -22.11
CA ARG A 185 -10.32 15.57 -23.21
C ARG A 185 -9.43 16.80 -23.07
N SER A 186 -8.95 17.08 -21.87
CA SER A 186 -8.04 18.17 -21.54
C SER A 186 -7.21 17.81 -20.32
N MET A 187 -6.11 18.51 -20.09
CA MET A 187 -5.40 18.47 -18.82
C MET A 187 -6.36 18.83 -17.68
N THR A 188 -6.12 18.27 -16.50
CA THR A 188 -6.83 18.70 -15.29
C THR A 188 -6.26 20.02 -14.79
N THR A 189 -7.01 20.69 -13.92
CA THR A 189 -6.48 21.82 -13.15
C THR A 189 -6.29 21.41 -11.71
N ILE A 190 -5.09 21.62 -11.17
CA ILE A 190 -4.85 21.50 -9.73
C ILE A 190 -5.42 22.74 -9.05
N GLU A 191 -6.53 22.57 -8.35
CA GLU A 191 -7.21 23.65 -7.63
C GLU A 191 -6.46 24.01 -6.35
N GLU A 192 -6.04 23.00 -5.60
CA GLU A 192 -5.27 23.16 -4.38
C GLU A 192 -4.33 21.98 -4.13
N HIS A 193 -3.27 22.22 -3.38
CA HIS A 193 -2.47 21.20 -2.75
C HIS A 193 -1.88 21.71 -1.43
N HIS A 194 -1.79 20.85 -0.41
CA HIS A 194 -1.18 21.18 0.88
C HIS A 194 -0.67 19.92 1.59
N THR A 195 0.01 20.11 2.72
CA THR A 195 0.59 19.04 3.52
C THR A 195 0.17 19.17 4.98
N GLU A 196 -0.09 18.04 5.63
CA GLU A 196 -0.35 17.93 7.06
C GLU A 196 0.45 16.75 7.63
N GLY A 197 1.65 17.02 8.14
CA GLY A 197 2.53 15.95 8.63
C GLY A 197 2.79 14.87 7.57
N PRO A 198 2.40 13.61 7.82
CA PRO A 198 2.61 12.51 6.88
C PRO A 198 1.61 12.48 5.71
N ARG A 199 0.73 13.46 5.58
CA ARG A 199 -0.29 13.52 4.53
C ARG A 199 0.03 14.61 3.52
N PHE A 200 -0.24 14.31 2.24
CA PHE A 200 -0.24 15.28 1.14
C PHE A 200 -1.61 15.24 0.47
N PHE A 201 -2.18 16.40 0.25
CA PHE A 201 -3.49 16.57 -0.38
C PHE A 201 -3.35 17.27 -1.71
N VAL A 202 -4.12 16.82 -2.70
CA VAL A 202 -4.29 17.52 -3.96
C VAL A 202 -5.72 17.36 -4.46
N GLU A 203 -6.28 18.41 -5.04
CA GLU A 203 -7.59 18.38 -5.69
C GLU A 203 -7.46 18.76 -7.16
N HIS A 204 -7.99 17.90 -8.04
CA HIS A 204 -8.11 18.13 -9.46
C HIS A 204 -9.54 18.41 -9.87
N SER A 205 -9.72 19.39 -10.77
CA SER A 205 -10.96 19.60 -11.51
C SER A 205 -10.81 19.19 -12.97
N PHE A 206 -11.91 18.69 -13.56
CA PHE A 206 -11.97 18.23 -14.94
C PHE A 206 -12.87 19.16 -15.74
N GLN A 207 -12.29 19.99 -16.60
CA GLN A 207 -13.03 20.96 -17.41
C GLN A 207 -14.03 20.30 -18.39
N SER A 208 -13.69 19.11 -18.88
CA SER A 208 -14.51 18.36 -19.83
C SER A 208 -15.69 17.61 -19.20
N ASN A 209 -15.70 17.48 -17.87
CA ASN A 209 -16.75 16.78 -17.13
C ASN A 209 -17.28 17.70 -16.03
N ARG A 210 -18.40 18.37 -16.32
CA ARG A 210 -18.98 19.43 -15.47
C ARG A 210 -19.03 18.98 -14.01
N GLY A 211 -18.35 19.73 -13.13
CA GLY A 211 -18.32 19.49 -11.69
C GLY A 211 -17.56 18.25 -11.22
N ALA A 212 -16.89 17.49 -12.12
CA ALA A 212 -16.09 16.35 -11.70
C ALA A 212 -14.81 16.82 -11.00
N ARG A 213 -14.58 16.25 -9.83
CA ARG A 213 -13.41 16.50 -9.00
C ARG A 213 -12.79 15.19 -8.54
N LEU A 214 -11.49 15.17 -8.44
CA LEU A 214 -10.72 14.11 -7.84
C LEU A 214 -9.89 14.71 -6.71
N ARG A 215 -10.24 14.37 -5.48
CA ARG A 215 -9.43 14.66 -4.30
C ARG A 215 -8.58 13.47 -3.97
N ILE A 216 -7.26 13.66 -3.89
CA ILE A 216 -6.32 12.62 -3.51
C ILE A 216 -5.66 13.01 -2.20
N GLN A 217 -5.63 12.05 -1.27
CA GLN A 217 -4.86 12.13 -0.03
C GLN A 217 -3.86 10.99 -0.01
N THR A 218 -2.57 11.32 0.08
CA THR A 218 -1.56 10.31 0.40
C THR A 218 -1.34 10.23 1.91
N SER A 219 -0.95 9.08 2.41
CA SER A 219 -0.48 8.90 3.79
C SER A 219 0.86 8.17 3.77
N GLY A 220 1.94 8.91 3.96
CA GLY A 220 3.26 8.45 3.53
C GLY A 220 3.32 8.23 2.02
N LEU A 221 4.25 7.40 1.57
CA LEU A 221 4.40 7.05 0.16
C LEU A 221 3.76 5.69 -0.21
N GLY A 222 3.18 5.00 0.78
CA GLY A 222 2.63 3.65 0.58
C GLY A 222 1.13 3.60 0.32
N LEU A 223 0.37 4.61 0.75
CA LEU A 223 -1.10 4.61 0.69
C LEU A 223 -1.61 5.91 0.08
N MET A 224 -2.45 5.81 -0.92
CA MET A 224 -2.98 6.94 -1.67
C MET A 224 -4.47 6.72 -1.95
N VAL A 225 -5.32 7.54 -1.34
CA VAL A 225 -6.78 7.45 -1.46
C VAL A 225 -7.29 8.55 -2.39
N GLY A 226 -7.92 8.14 -3.48
CA GLY A 226 -8.63 9.00 -4.42
C GLY A 226 -10.14 8.99 -4.15
N VAL A 227 -10.74 10.16 -4.05
CA VAL A 227 -12.20 10.34 -3.91
C VAL A 227 -12.71 11.07 -5.12
N PHE A 228 -13.43 10.35 -5.97
CA PHE A 228 -14.06 10.91 -7.16
C PHE A 228 -15.45 11.43 -6.83
N ARG A 229 -15.72 12.68 -7.20
CA ARG A 229 -17.00 13.36 -6.98
C ARG A 229 -17.51 13.99 -8.27
N ASN A 230 -18.83 14.09 -8.38
CA ASN A 230 -19.52 14.90 -9.39
C ASN A 230 -20.67 15.67 -8.72
N GLU A 231 -21.51 16.31 -9.50
CA GLU A 231 -22.69 17.07 -9.00
C GLU A 231 -23.65 16.22 -8.15
N THR A 232 -23.64 14.90 -8.29
CA THR A 232 -24.50 13.97 -7.53
C THR A 232 -23.85 13.43 -6.25
N GLY A 233 -22.59 13.78 -5.98
CA GLY A 233 -21.82 13.35 -4.80
C GLY A 233 -20.65 12.42 -5.12
N VAL A 234 -20.23 11.63 -4.13
CA VAL A 234 -19.13 10.65 -4.30
C VAL A 234 -19.56 9.53 -5.24
N THR A 235 -18.80 9.31 -6.29
CA THR A 235 -19.05 8.25 -7.29
C THR A 235 -18.34 6.95 -6.94
N HIS A 236 -17.10 7.02 -6.49
CA HIS A 236 -16.31 5.91 -5.98
C HIS A 236 -15.12 6.42 -5.15
N VAL A 237 -14.57 5.50 -4.37
CA VAL A 237 -13.35 5.69 -3.58
C VAL A 237 -12.35 4.65 -4.05
N GLU A 238 -11.10 5.04 -4.22
CA GLU A 238 -10.01 4.20 -4.71
C GLU A 238 -8.82 4.29 -3.74
N LEU A 239 -8.22 3.16 -3.42
CA LEU A 239 -6.94 3.09 -2.71
C LEU A 239 -5.91 2.49 -3.66
N GLN A 240 -4.95 3.29 -4.04
CA GLN A 240 -3.73 2.83 -4.69
C GLN A 240 -2.63 2.68 -3.63
N ALA A 241 -2.11 1.47 -3.50
CA ALA A 241 -1.03 1.17 -2.58
C ALA A 241 0.22 0.74 -3.34
N SER A 242 1.36 1.27 -2.91
CA SER A 242 2.67 0.97 -3.50
C SER A 242 3.61 0.45 -2.43
N THR A 243 3.93 -0.85 -2.46
CA THR A 243 4.71 -1.53 -1.42
C THR A 243 6.05 -2.01 -1.97
N PRO A 244 7.18 -1.48 -1.49
CA PRO A 244 8.50 -1.88 -1.97
C PRO A 244 8.79 -3.37 -1.74
N ILE A 245 9.19 -4.08 -2.79
CA ILE A 245 9.75 -5.43 -2.72
C ILE A 245 11.27 -5.30 -2.52
N GLU A 246 11.89 -4.60 -3.44
CA GLU A 246 13.31 -4.27 -3.49
C GLU A 246 13.46 -2.77 -3.79
N ARG A 247 14.70 -2.30 -3.88
CA ARG A 247 15.04 -0.87 -3.99
C ARG A 247 14.30 -0.11 -5.10
N ASP A 248 14.07 -0.74 -6.26
CA ASP A 248 13.44 -0.13 -7.43
C ASP A 248 12.21 -0.91 -7.93
N ARG A 249 11.71 -1.83 -7.12
CA ARG A 249 10.56 -2.66 -7.46
C ARG A 249 9.52 -2.63 -6.35
N SER A 250 8.26 -2.55 -6.75
CA SER A 250 7.12 -2.52 -5.83
C SER A 250 5.97 -3.38 -6.34
N ASP A 251 5.20 -3.93 -5.41
CA ASP A 251 3.83 -4.37 -5.69
C ASP A 251 2.91 -3.16 -5.67
N LEU A 252 2.08 -3.04 -6.70
CA LEU A 252 1.03 -2.05 -6.76
C LEU A 252 -0.32 -2.72 -6.59
N ARG A 253 -1.09 -2.29 -5.58
CA ARG A 253 -2.46 -2.74 -5.34
C ARG A 253 -3.40 -1.59 -5.56
N ASP A 254 -4.44 -1.86 -6.31
CA ASP A 254 -5.52 -0.93 -6.55
C ASP A 254 -6.83 -1.54 -6.09
N SER A 255 -7.60 -0.79 -5.32
CA SER A 255 -8.84 -1.22 -4.69
C SER A 255 -9.89 -0.14 -4.85
N VAL A 256 -11.02 -0.50 -5.48
CA VAL A 256 -12.12 0.43 -5.72
C VAL A 256 -13.30 0.05 -4.85
N TRP A 257 -13.69 0.93 -3.90
CA TRP A 257 -14.93 0.76 -3.13
C TRP A 257 -16.10 1.23 -3.96
N LEU A 258 -16.81 0.27 -4.49
CA LEU A 258 -17.99 0.48 -5.32
C LEU A 258 -19.25 0.35 -4.47
N ARG A 259 -20.06 1.40 -4.40
CA ARG A 259 -21.29 1.39 -3.61
C ARG A 259 -22.27 0.34 -4.12
N ARG A 260 -22.88 -0.42 -3.21
CA ARG A 260 -23.87 -1.45 -3.54
C ARG A 260 -25.07 -0.84 -4.25
N HIS A 261 -25.61 -1.57 -5.20
CA HIS A 261 -26.87 -1.21 -5.86
C HIS A 261 -28.03 -1.29 -4.84
N PRO A 262 -29.05 -0.41 -4.91
CA PRO A 262 -30.20 -0.44 -4.01
C PRO A 262 -30.98 -1.79 -3.98
N SER A 263 -30.84 -2.61 -5.00
CA SER A 263 -31.42 -3.97 -5.02
C SER A 263 -30.71 -4.96 -4.10
N TRP A 264 -29.65 -4.53 -3.38
CA TRP A 264 -28.87 -5.36 -2.45
C TRP A 264 -28.32 -6.67 -3.06
N SER A 265 -28.04 -6.65 -4.36
CA SER A 265 -27.31 -7.76 -5.00
C SER A 265 -25.96 -7.95 -4.28
N THR A 266 -25.59 -9.22 -4.06
CA THR A 266 -24.29 -9.57 -3.50
C THR A 266 -23.14 -9.35 -4.48
N MET A 267 -23.45 -9.15 -5.77
CA MET A 267 -22.49 -8.98 -6.85
C MET A 267 -22.75 -7.68 -7.61
N PRO A 268 -21.71 -6.97 -8.05
CA PRO A 268 -21.85 -5.83 -8.96
C PRO A 268 -22.53 -6.24 -10.26
N THR A 269 -23.33 -5.34 -10.83
CA THR A 269 -23.89 -5.52 -12.17
C THR A 269 -22.79 -5.58 -13.23
N VAL A 270 -23.08 -6.13 -14.42
CA VAL A 270 -22.13 -6.14 -15.54
C VAL A 270 -21.61 -4.73 -15.87
N ARG A 271 -22.51 -3.72 -15.88
CA ARG A 271 -22.14 -2.32 -16.13
C ARG A 271 -21.19 -1.77 -15.06
N GLN A 272 -21.47 -2.03 -13.78
CA GLN A 272 -20.61 -1.61 -12.66
C GLN A 272 -19.25 -2.29 -12.75
N ARG A 273 -19.21 -3.60 -13.01
CA ARG A 273 -17.97 -4.36 -13.16
C ARG A 273 -17.11 -3.80 -14.30
N SER A 274 -17.71 -3.58 -15.47
CA SER A 274 -17.00 -2.97 -16.61
C SER A 274 -16.49 -1.56 -16.32
N ALA A 275 -17.16 -0.80 -15.46
CA ALA A 275 -16.65 0.53 -15.02
C ALA A 275 -15.43 0.39 -14.12
N VAL A 276 -15.46 -0.55 -13.16
CA VAL A 276 -14.31 -0.85 -12.30
C VAL A 276 -13.13 -1.39 -13.11
N ASP A 277 -13.38 -2.32 -14.04
CA ASP A 277 -12.32 -2.87 -14.89
C ASP A 277 -11.62 -1.77 -15.72
N ARG A 278 -12.36 -0.77 -16.19
CA ARG A 278 -11.77 0.39 -16.86
C ARG A 278 -10.95 1.25 -15.90
N GLN A 279 -11.46 1.51 -14.68
CA GLN A 279 -10.74 2.26 -13.66
C GLN A 279 -9.43 1.57 -13.30
N LEU A 280 -9.47 0.28 -13.01
CA LEU A 280 -8.28 -0.51 -12.72
C LEU A 280 -7.30 -0.59 -13.91
N ALA A 281 -7.79 -0.48 -15.15
CA ALA A 281 -6.95 -0.47 -16.33
C ALA A 281 -6.14 0.84 -16.48
N GLU A 282 -6.62 1.95 -15.91
CA GLU A 282 -5.92 3.24 -15.96
C GLU A 282 -4.55 3.15 -15.27
N LEU A 283 -4.46 2.55 -14.08
CA LEU A 283 -3.17 2.31 -13.43
C LEU A 283 -2.21 1.47 -14.30
N GLY A 284 -2.75 0.52 -15.07
CA GLY A 284 -1.96 -0.25 -16.03
C GLY A 284 -1.37 0.59 -17.17
N ASN A 285 -1.98 1.72 -17.50
CA ASN A 285 -1.43 2.67 -18.49
C ASN A 285 -0.22 3.42 -17.90
N ASP A 286 -0.30 3.85 -16.65
CA ASP A 286 0.81 4.49 -15.94
C ASP A 286 1.99 3.53 -15.76
N ILE A 287 1.73 2.30 -15.34
CA ILE A 287 2.75 1.26 -15.11
C ILE A 287 3.63 1.08 -16.35
N ARG A 288 3.03 1.02 -17.55
CA ARG A 288 3.79 0.87 -18.80
C ARG A 288 4.81 2.00 -19.03
N ILE A 289 4.55 3.18 -18.48
CA ILE A 289 5.47 4.32 -18.54
C ILE A 289 6.48 4.21 -17.40
N TRP A 290 6.02 3.96 -16.17
CA TRP A 290 6.87 3.95 -14.99
C TRP A 290 7.96 2.89 -15.04
N GLU A 291 7.69 1.71 -15.58
CA GLU A 291 8.67 0.63 -15.73
C GLU A 291 9.90 1.01 -16.59
N HIS A 292 9.73 2.03 -17.44
CA HIS A 292 10.78 2.52 -18.34
C HIS A 292 11.25 3.94 -17.99
N LEU A 293 10.72 4.52 -16.92
CA LEU A 293 11.04 5.87 -16.50
C LEU A 293 12.40 5.92 -15.79
N ALA A 294 13.27 6.86 -16.19
CA ALA A 294 14.47 7.20 -15.44
C ALA A 294 14.16 8.41 -14.54
N TYR A 295 14.43 8.30 -13.25
CA TYR A 295 14.20 9.39 -12.33
C TYR A 295 15.06 10.62 -12.66
N ARG A 296 14.46 11.81 -12.61
CA ARG A 296 15.16 13.08 -12.81
C ARG A 296 15.04 13.95 -11.57
N GLN A 297 16.11 14.01 -10.78
CA GLN A 297 16.14 14.86 -9.57
C GLN A 297 15.96 16.34 -9.92
N ARG A 298 16.56 16.78 -11.02
CA ARG A 298 16.48 18.15 -11.55
C ARG A 298 15.69 18.19 -12.84
N ALA A 299 14.41 17.75 -12.78
CA ALA A 299 13.56 17.81 -13.97
C ALA A 299 13.30 19.26 -14.40
N PRO A 300 13.25 19.52 -15.72
CA PRO A 300 12.95 20.84 -16.29
C PRO A 300 11.44 21.08 -16.28
N PHE A 301 10.87 21.32 -15.11
CA PHE A 301 9.44 21.57 -14.93
C PHE A 301 8.97 22.84 -15.63
N THR A 302 7.77 22.81 -16.21
CA THR A 302 7.07 24.01 -16.67
C THR A 302 6.68 24.92 -15.50
N PRO A 303 6.31 26.19 -15.74
CA PRO A 303 5.85 27.07 -14.67
C PRO A 303 4.69 26.53 -13.85
N GLU A 304 3.77 25.79 -14.48
CA GLU A 304 2.58 25.18 -13.86
C GLU A 304 2.94 23.97 -13.00
N GLU A 305 3.91 23.17 -13.42
CA GLU A 305 4.35 21.95 -12.74
C GLU A 305 5.27 22.22 -11.55
N ILE A 306 6.11 23.27 -11.64
CA ILE A 306 7.24 23.47 -10.72
C ILE A 306 6.79 23.56 -9.24
N LYS A 307 5.66 24.21 -8.96
CA LYS A 307 5.19 24.44 -7.59
C LYS A 307 4.67 23.15 -6.95
N PRO A 308 3.73 22.40 -7.56
CA PRO A 308 3.21 21.17 -6.99
C PRO A 308 4.28 20.06 -6.89
N TYR A 309 5.11 19.86 -7.91
CA TYR A 309 6.18 18.86 -7.86
C TYR A 309 7.22 19.16 -6.77
N ARG A 310 7.66 20.41 -6.63
CA ARG A 310 8.59 20.79 -5.55
C ARG A 310 7.98 20.63 -4.17
N ALA A 311 6.70 20.92 -4.01
CA ALA A 311 5.98 20.72 -2.75
C ALA A 311 5.96 19.23 -2.38
N LEU A 312 5.57 18.36 -3.32
CA LEU A 312 5.51 16.92 -3.10
C LEU A 312 6.90 16.33 -2.83
N ARG A 313 7.91 16.64 -3.62
CA ARG A 313 9.28 16.12 -3.41
C ARG A 313 9.88 16.54 -2.08
N ARG A 314 9.64 17.77 -1.65
CA ARG A 314 10.07 18.24 -0.31
C ARG A 314 9.37 17.47 0.80
N TRP A 315 8.06 17.28 0.67
CA TRP A 315 7.26 16.50 1.61
C TRP A 315 7.68 15.04 1.61
N ALA A 316 7.90 14.42 0.47
CA ALA A 316 8.33 13.02 0.34
C ALA A 316 9.69 12.75 1.02
N GLY A 317 10.60 13.71 1.00
CA GLY A 317 11.92 13.60 1.61
C GLY A 317 11.91 13.25 3.11
N GLN A 318 10.85 13.60 3.84
CA GLN A 318 10.73 13.30 5.27
C GLN A 318 10.64 11.79 5.57
N PHE A 319 10.22 10.98 4.60
CA PHE A 319 10.06 9.53 4.76
C PHE A 319 11.34 8.73 4.53
N TYR A 320 12.39 9.37 4.08
CA TYR A 320 13.70 8.74 3.90
C TYR A 320 14.62 9.21 5.02
N PRO A 321 14.72 8.43 6.12
CA PRO A 321 15.60 8.81 7.23
C PRO A 321 17.03 8.90 6.73
N ALA A 322 17.74 9.96 7.14
CA ALA A 322 19.15 10.09 6.84
C ALA A 322 19.89 8.86 7.37
N THR A 323 20.63 8.18 6.48
CA THR A 323 21.61 7.21 6.94
C THR A 323 22.55 7.94 7.87
N ALA A 324 22.66 7.49 9.12
CA ALA A 324 23.71 7.96 9.99
C ALA A 324 25.03 7.59 9.31
N HIS A 325 25.61 8.54 8.60
CA HIS A 325 27.01 8.44 8.22
C HIS A 325 27.79 8.53 9.51
N GLY A 326 28.34 7.35 9.94
CA GLY A 326 29.31 7.28 10.99
C GLY A 326 30.59 8.03 10.64
#